data_47058e5cf561aea13cdbd11940ad1af0
#
_entry.id   47058e5cf561aea13cdbd11940ad1af0
#
_cell.length_a   1.000
_cell.length_b   1.000
_cell.length_c   1.000
_cell.angle_alpha   90.00
_cell.angle_beta   90.00
_cell.angle_gamma   90.00
#
_symmetry.space_group_name_H-M   'P 1'
#
loop_
_entity.id
_entity.type
_entity.pdbx_description
1 polymer ?
#
loop_
_entity_poly.entity_id
_entity_poly.type
_entity_poly.pdbx_seq_one_letter_code
_entity_poly.pdbx_strand_id
1 'polypeptide(L)'
;DIITLHMLLRLTHAEQGLRPAVCAAVRQYAPRWEDHLAHDWLKARLLAEPFAALDARTVSQIHLSNLKNAVHWTVKLTQINMLLEYVRTHPETAFHTALHFSNLLCVSEHLPVREAAGNALLSVAPDLLVDQINEIGIDLTRELESGQEQISRFIPPYLGRLLCLLPEKELGESVESIGKLACGASIRPARVALFTLGEALNVLPEQEAQIADHILGLILTGISHYDETIHQTALAVLCRDIFGRDQLSLARKHDIFVRLHKKLLTLLAEPRTGQLTFFNCAAMLNHLYRYTVRQELLEGPFRFPPEKPAAFFPGTFDPFSVGHKQIVQEIRARGFEVYLAVDEFSWSKKTLPKLLRRRIVSISTADQWDTYLFPDEIPVNIAMPDDLARLRQLFPGRDVYLVAGSDVIANASAYKHTEPGTAADYD
;
A
#
# COMPACT_ATOMS: atom_id res chain seq x y z
N ASP A 1 30.17 -25.75 -5.31
CA ASP A 1 31.02 -24.88 -5.81
C ASP A 1 30.62 -23.41 -6.11
N ILE A 2 29.69 -23.06 -6.98
CA ILE A 2 29.27 -21.67 -7.18
C ILE A 2 28.71 -21.07 -5.88
N ILE A 3 27.91 -21.80 -5.12
CA ILE A 3 27.39 -21.35 -3.81
C ILE A 3 28.58 -21.06 -2.86
N THR A 4 29.54 -21.95 -2.80
CA THR A 4 30.74 -21.76 -1.97
C THR A 4 31.51 -20.51 -2.37
N LEU A 5 31.67 -20.27 -3.67
CA LEU A 5 32.34 -19.06 -4.19
C LEU A 5 31.57 -17.78 -3.83
N HIS A 6 30.25 -17.78 -3.93
CA HIS A 6 29.42 -16.65 -3.49
C HIS A 6 29.55 -16.41 -1.97
N MET A 7 29.56 -17.47 -1.17
CA MET A 7 29.72 -17.32 0.29
C MET A 7 31.12 -16.77 0.62
N LEU A 8 32.17 -17.25 -0.05
CA LEU A 8 33.53 -16.76 0.12
C LEU A 8 33.65 -15.29 -0.31
N LEU A 9 32.99 -14.88 -1.40
CA LEU A 9 32.96 -13.49 -1.85
C LEU A 9 32.30 -12.59 -0.81
N ARG A 10 31.14 -12.99 -0.27
CA ARG A 10 30.46 -12.25 0.81
C ARG A 10 31.31 -12.17 2.07
N LEU A 11 31.97 -13.25 2.43
CA LEU A 11 32.86 -13.29 3.61
C LEU A 11 34.02 -12.32 3.47
N THR A 12 34.65 -12.25 2.30
CA THR A 12 35.77 -11.30 2.05
C THR A 12 35.29 -9.84 2.01
N HIS A 13 34.02 -9.58 1.69
CA HIS A 13 33.44 -8.23 1.81
C HIS A 13 33.16 -7.86 3.25
N ALA A 14 32.66 -8.82 4.06
CA ALA A 14 32.36 -8.59 5.46
C ALA A 14 33.63 -8.44 6.32
N GLU A 15 34.67 -9.21 6.00
CA GLU A 15 35.91 -9.24 6.79
C GLU A 15 37.14 -9.29 5.87
N GLN A 16 37.70 -8.13 5.57
CA GLN A 16 38.81 -7.96 4.63
C GLN A 16 40.07 -8.73 5.03
N GLY A 17 40.29 -8.97 6.33
CA GLY A 17 41.42 -9.71 6.86
C GLY A 17 41.45 -11.18 6.41
N LEU A 18 40.31 -11.76 6.05
CA LEU A 18 40.21 -13.14 5.55
C LEU A 18 40.59 -13.30 4.07
N ARG A 19 40.65 -12.18 3.32
CA ARG A 19 40.90 -12.22 1.87
C ARG A 19 42.15 -12.99 1.45
N PRO A 20 43.33 -12.83 2.09
CA PRO A 20 44.51 -13.58 1.71
C PRO A 20 44.33 -15.12 1.82
N ALA A 21 43.72 -15.58 2.92
CA ALA A 21 43.47 -17.02 3.13
C ALA A 21 42.46 -17.58 2.12
N VAL A 22 41.39 -16.83 1.84
CA VAL A 22 40.37 -17.19 0.84
C VAL A 22 41.00 -17.27 -0.56
N CYS A 23 41.81 -16.26 -0.94
CA CYS A 23 42.52 -16.27 -2.23
C CYS A 23 43.47 -17.48 -2.37
N ALA A 24 44.17 -17.83 -1.30
CA ALA A 24 45.04 -19.01 -1.31
C ALA A 24 44.23 -20.29 -1.51
N ALA A 25 43.11 -20.44 -0.79
CA ALA A 25 42.23 -21.61 -0.96
C ALA A 25 41.63 -21.66 -2.36
N VAL A 26 41.16 -20.55 -2.90
CA VAL A 26 40.61 -20.49 -4.27
C VAL A 26 41.65 -20.91 -5.30
N ARG A 27 42.90 -20.42 -5.22
CA ARG A 27 43.97 -20.82 -6.13
C ARG A 27 44.31 -22.31 -6.04
N GLN A 28 44.24 -22.89 -4.83
CA GLN A 28 44.53 -24.32 -4.62
C GLN A 28 43.44 -25.23 -5.22
N TYR A 29 42.16 -24.82 -5.12
CA TYR A 29 41.04 -25.68 -5.51
C TYR A 29 40.48 -25.37 -6.90
N ALA A 30 40.72 -24.17 -7.46
CA ALA A 30 40.22 -23.77 -8.76
C ALA A 30 40.52 -24.73 -9.91
N PRO A 31 41.72 -25.38 -9.99
CA PRO A 31 42.01 -26.33 -11.06
C PRO A 31 41.12 -27.59 -11.08
N ARG A 32 40.35 -27.81 -10.00
CA ARG A 32 39.45 -28.97 -9.87
C ARG A 32 38.01 -28.65 -10.26
N TRP A 33 37.71 -27.38 -10.56
CA TRP A 33 36.37 -26.94 -10.93
C TRP A 33 36.16 -27.08 -12.43
N GLU A 34 34.90 -27.37 -12.81
CA GLU A 34 34.50 -27.40 -14.21
C GLU A 34 34.71 -26.02 -14.86
N ASP A 35 35.19 -26.02 -16.10
CA ASP A 35 35.28 -24.80 -16.90
C ASP A 35 33.90 -24.28 -17.21
N HIS A 36 33.52 -23.25 -16.51
CA HIS A 36 32.23 -22.60 -16.66
C HIS A 36 32.34 -21.08 -16.45
N LEU A 37 31.75 -20.32 -17.37
CA LEU A 37 31.83 -18.86 -17.40
C LEU A 37 31.52 -18.21 -16.02
N ALA A 38 30.51 -18.75 -15.29
CA ALA A 38 30.15 -18.26 -13.97
C ALA A 38 31.23 -18.54 -12.90
N HIS A 39 31.89 -19.67 -12.97
CA HIS A 39 33.04 -19.98 -12.09
C HIS A 39 34.20 -19.02 -12.34
N ASP A 40 34.54 -18.79 -13.60
CA ASP A 40 35.65 -17.91 -13.98
C ASP A 40 35.39 -16.47 -13.55
N TRP A 41 34.16 -16.00 -13.69
CA TRP A 41 33.78 -14.67 -13.22
C TRP A 41 33.90 -14.54 -11.69
N LEU A 42 33.40 -15.50 -10.91
CA LEU A 42 33.50 -15.50 -9.46
C LEU A 42 34.95 -15.61 -8.98
N LYS A 43 35.74 -16.44 -9.65
CA LYS A 43 37.18 -16.62 -9.38
C LYS A 43 37.93 -15.32 -9.61
N ALA A 44 37.71 -14.66 -10.75
CA ALA A 44 38.34 -13.39 -11.08
C ALA A 44 37.98 -12.31 -10.02
N ARG A 45 36.72 -12.25 -9.55
CA ARG A 45 36.31 -11.35 -8.48
C ARG A 45 36.97 -11.62 -7.13
N LEU A 46 37.08 -12.89 -6.74
CA LEU A 46 37.74 -13.29 -5.51
C LEU A 46 39.24 -12.98 -5.52
N LEU A 47 39.89 -13.25 -6.65
CA LEU A 47 41.32 -13.04 -6.80
C LEU A 47 41.70 -11.61 -7.19
N ALA A 48 40.71 -10.74 -7.47
CA ALA A 48 40.93 -9.42 -8.05
C ALA A 48 41.71 -9.47 -9.39
N GLU A 49 41.42 -10.50 -10.17
CA GLU A 49 42.03 -10.69 -11.51
C GLU A 49 41.06 -10.11 -12.58
N PRO A 50 41.59 -9.67 -13.73
CA PRO A 50 40.76 -9.22 -14.83
C PRO A 50 39.90 -10.37 -15.37
N PHE A 51 38.63 -10.07 -15.63
CA PHE A 51 37.70 -10.95 -16.33
C PHE A 51 37.49 -10.42 -17.74
N ALA A 52 37.48 -11.30 -18.74
CA ALA A 52 37.20 -10.89 -20.11
C ALA A 52 35.80 -10.30 -20.21
N ALA A 53 35.66 -9.14 -20.86
CA ALA A 53 34.35 -8.49 -21.08
C ALA A 53 33.43 -9.46 -21.83
N LEU A 54 32.14 -9.46 -21.43
CA LEU A 54 31.11 -10.21 -22.14
C LEU A 54 30.89 -9.60 -23.53
N ASP A 55 30.73 -10.45 -24.53
CA ASP A 55 30.22 -10.01 -25.83
C ASP A 55 28.70 -10.17 -25.95
N ALA A 56 28.10 -9.51 -26.91
CA ALA A 56 26.65 -9.52 -27.15
C ALA A 56 26.10 -10.94 -27.40
N ARG A 57 26.89 -11.83 -28.01
CA ARG A 57 26.50 -13.21 -28.25
C ARG A 57 26.40 -14.01 -26.96
N THR A 58 27.38 -13.86 -26.09
CA THR A 58 27.40 -14.52 -24.77
C THR A 58 26.25 -14.00 -23.90
N VAL A 59 25.98 -12.69 -23.92
CA VAL A 59 24.82 -12.10 -23.23
C VAL A 59 23.50 -12.69 -23.70
N SER A 60 23.30 -12.80 -25.02
CA SER A 60 22.11 -13.45 -25.59
C SER A 60 21.98 -14.91 -25.17
N GLN A 61 23.09 -15.65 -25.11
CA GLN A 61 23.12 -17.04 -24.62
C GLN A 61 22.73 -17.13 -23.15
N ILE A 62 23.19 -16.20 -22.31
CA ILE A 62 22.82 -16.13 -20.89
C ILE A 62 21.30 -15.91 -20.76
N HIS A 63 20.73 -14.95 -21.49
CA HIS A 63 19.28 -14.71 -21.47
C HIS A 63 18.50 -15.98 -21.84
N LEU A 64 18.85 -16.64 -22.93
CA LEU A 64 18.18 -17.86 -23.39
C LEU A 64 18.32 -19.01 -22.40
N SER A 65 19.52 -19.25 -21.84
CA SER A 65 19.75 -20.34 -20.91
C SER A 65 19.00 -20.16 -19.60
N ASN A 66 18.90 -18.92 -19.11
CA ASN A 66 18.17 -18.59 -17.89
C ASN A 66 16.66 -18.79 -18.06
N LEU A 67 16.06 -18.32 -19.16
CA LEU A 67 14.63 -18.44 -19.41
C LEU A 67 14.22 -19.88 -19.74
N LYS A 68 15.05 -20.61 -20.48
CA LYS A 68 14.82 -22.03 -20.80
C LYS A 68 15.14 -22.99 -19.64
N ASN A 69 15.55 -22.45 -18.51
CA ASN A 69 15.97 -23.25 -17.36
C ASN A 69 17.08 -24.28 -17.69
N ALA A 70 17.97 -23.91 -18.62
CA ALA A 70 19.06 -24.76 -19.11
C ALA A 70 20.27 -24.78 -18.18
N VAL A 71 20.27 -23.92 -17.14
CA VAL A 71 21.36 -23.82 -16.16
C VAL A 71 20.83 -23.93 -14.75
N HIS A 72 21.64 -24.40 -13.83
CA HIS A 72 21.28 -24.49 -12.42
C HIS A 72 21.03 -23.10 -11.83
N TRP A 73 20.11 -22.97 -10.86
CA TRP A 73 19.71 -21.69 -10.29
C TRP A 73 20.87 -20.89 -9.69
N THR A 74 21.90 -21.55 -9.16
CA THR A 74 23.12 -20.90 -8.63
C THR A 74 23.93 -20.21 -9.73
N VAL A 75 23.93 -20.77 -10.93
CA VAL A 75 24.55 -20.16 -12.12
C VAL A 75 23.79 -18.92 -12.51
N LYS A 76 22.44 -18.96 -12.47
CA LYS A 76 21.60 -17.80 -12.76
C LYS A 76 21.93 -16.61 -11.84
N LEU A 77 22.19 -16.84 -10.55
CA LEU A 77 22.60 -15.77 -9.62
C LEU A 77 23.89 -15.07 -10.06
N THR A 78 24.87 -15.85 -10.52
CA THR A 78 26.12 -15.28 -11.04
C THR A 78 25.86 -14.52 -12.33
N GLN A 79 25.09 -15.10 -13.24
CA GLN A 79 24.77 -14.50 -14.53
C GLN A 79 23.97 -13.19 -14.41
N ILE A 80 23.09 -13.05 -13.42
CA ILE A 80 22.43 -11.79 -13.10
C ILE A 80 23.46 -10.69 -12.79
N ASN A 81 24.46 -10.99 -11.96
CA ASN A 81 25.52 -10.04 -11.64
C ASN A 81 26.40 -9.71 -12.86
N MET A 82 26.69 -10.71 -13.70
CA MET A 82 27.44 -10.51 -14.94
C MET A 82 26.70 -9.57 -15.90
N LEU A 83 25.38 -9.75 -16.03
CA LEU A 83 24.52 -8.87 -16.85
C LEU A 83 24.47 -7.45 -16.30
N LEU A 84 24.41 -7.26 -14.97
CA LEU A 84 24.48 -5.93 -14.35
C LEU A 84 25.79 -5.21 -14.68
N GLU A 85 26.92 -5.90 -14.71
CA GLU A 85 28.20 -5.32 -15.13
C GLU A 85 28.22 -4.97 -16.61
N TYR A 86 27.65 -5.84 -17.43
CA TYR A 86 27.56 -5.61 -18.87
C TYR A 86 26.76 -4.35 -19.20
N VAL A 87 25.60 -4.16 -18.56
CA VAL A 87 24.75 -2.96 -18.75
C VAL A 87 25.50 -1.68 -18.40
N ARG A 88 26.33 -1.67 -17.35
CA ARG A 88 27.12 -0.49 -16.97
C ARG A 88 28.08 -0.01 -18.06
N THR A 89 28.58 -0.94 -18.88
CA THR A 89 29.47 -0.63 -20.02
C THR A 89 28.74 -0.53 -21.34
N HIS A 90 27.49 -1.00 -21.41
CA HIS A 90 26.61 -1.02 -22.58
C HIS A 90 25.20 -0.55 -22.22
N PRO A 91 25.02 0.75 -21.91
CA PRO A 91 23.72 1.27 -21.44
C PRO A 91 22.57 1.08 -22.45
N GLU A 92 22.88 0.96 -23.72
CA GLU A 92 21.92 0.67 -24.80
C GLU A 92 21.22 -0.68 -24.63
N THR A 93 21.76 -1.59 -23.83
CA THR A 93 21.19 -2.92 -23.53
C THR A 93 20.33 -2.92 -22.27
N ALA A 94 20.23 -1.79 -21.57
CA ALA A 94 19.56 -1.68 -20.26
C ALA A 94 18.12 -2.17 -20.30
N PHE A 95 17.33 -1.74 -21.28
CA PHE A 95 15.92 -2.13 -21.39
C PHE A 95 15.75 -3.63 -21.63
N HIS A 96 16.49 -4.21 -22.58
CA HIS A 96 16.42 -5.64 -22.85
C HIS A 96 16.83 -6.50 -21.64
N THR A 97 17.84 -6.04 -20.92
CA THR A 97 18.27 -6.71 -19.68
C THR A 97 17.28 -6.54 -18.53
N ALA A 98 16.64 -5.37 -18.43
CA ALA A 98 15.56 -5.13 -17.46
C ALA A 98 14.34 -6.04 -17.71
N LEU A 99 13.93 -6.20 -18.97
CA LEU A 99 12.89 -7.18 -19.37
C LEU A 99 13.28 -8.61 -18.99
N HIS A 100 14.55 -8.98 -19.16
CA HIS A 100 15.04 -10.28 -18.74
C HIS A 100 14.93 -10.48 -17.21
N PHE A 101 15.29 -9.46 -16.42
CA PHE A 101 15.15 -9.51 -14.96
C PHE A 101 13.69 -9.55 -14.51
N SER A 102 12.81 -8.79 -15.15
CA SER A 102 11.37 -8.84 -14.92
C SER A 102 10.82 -10.25 -15.18
N ASN A 103 11.19 -10.85 -16.30
CA ASN A 103 10.81 -12.23 -16.63
C ASN A 103 11.33 -13.23 -15.57
N LEU A 104 12.58 -13.14 -15.14
CA LEU A 104 13.13 -14.03 -14.10
C LEU A 104 12.40 -13.86 -12.76
N LEU A 105 12.03 -12.64 -12.40
CA LEU A 105 11.21 -12.36 -11.21
C LEU A 105 9.87 -13.11 -11.29
N CYS A 106 9.24 -13.16 -12.45
CA CYS A 106 7.95 -13.82 -12.65
C CYS A 106 8.04 -15.34 -12.79
N VAL A 107 9.01 -15.86 -13.57
CA VAL A 107 9.00 -17.28 -13.95
C VAL A 107 9.89 -18.18 -13.11
N SER A 108 10.88 -17.66 -12.37
CA SER A 108 11.81 -18.52 -11.63
C SER A 108 11.10 -19.22 -10.47
N GLU A 109 11.36 -20.51 -10.31
CA GLU A 109 10.88 -21.29 -9.17
C GLU A 109 11.71 -21.05 -7.89
N HIS A 110 12.92 -20.51 -8.03
CA HIS A 110 13.87 -20.34 -6.94
C HIS A 110 13.79 -18.92 -6.37
N LEU A 111 13.41 -18.80 -5.09
CA LEU A 111 13.32 -17.52 -4.39
C LEU A 111 14.60 -16.67 -4.50
N PRO A 112 15.84 -17.20 -4.29
CA PRO A 112 17.05 -16.39 -4.42
C PRO A 112 17.24 -15.77 -5.81
N VAL A 113 16.80 -16.46 -6.88
CA VAL A 113 16.86 -15.93 -8.24
C VAL A 113 15.87 -14.80 -8.44
N ARG A 114 14.64 -14.95 -7.90
CA ARG A 114 13.62 -13.87 -7.94
C ARG A 114 14.10 -12.63 -7.22
N GLU A 115 14.63 -12.78 -6.00
CA GLU A 115 15.16 -11.66 -5.23
C GLU A 115 16.33 -10.98 -5.94
N ALA A 116 17.27 -11.77 -6.49
CA ALA A 116 18.39 -11.22 -7.24
C ALA A 116 17.93 -10.50 -8.51
N ALA A 117 16.99 -11.09 -9.26
CA ALA A 117 16.43 -10.49 -10.47
C ALA A 117 15.64 -9.21 -10.18
N GLY A 118 14.79 -9.19 -9.14
CA GLY A 118 14.05 -8.02 -8.72
C GLY A 118 14.97 -6.87 -8.27
N ASN A 119 16.00 -7.18 -7.49
CA ASN A 119 17.01 -6.17 -7.09
C ASN A 119 17.82 -5.66 -8.29
N ALA A 120 18.17 -6.55 -9.22
CA ALA A 120 18.85 -6.20 -10.45
C ALA A 120 17.98 -5.29 -11.34
N LEU A 121 16.68 -5.60 -11.47
CA LEU A 121 15.72 -4.75 -12.17
C LEU A 121 15.71 -3.33 -11.58
N LEU A 122 15.58 -3.20 -10.26
CA LEU A 122 15.59 -1.89 -9.59
C LEU A 122 16.93 -1.16 -9.73
N SER A 123 18.04 -1.88 -9.88
CA SER A 123 19.37 -1.27 -10.09
C SER A 123 19.54 -0.70 -11.49
N VAL A 124 18.87 -1.26 -12.50
CA VAL A 124 18.92 -0.82 -13.90
C VAL A 124 17.82 0.20 -14.19
N ALA A 125 16.71 0.16 -13.48
CA ALA A 125 15.53 0.98 -13.75
C ALA A 125 15.78 2.50 -13.83
N PRO A 126 16.67 3.13 -13.03
CA PRO A 126 16.97 4.55 -13.17
C PRO A 126 17.59 4.97 -14.51
N ASP A 127 18.17 4.02 -15.25
CA ASP A 127 18.79 4.26 -16.55
C ASP A 127 17.80 4.06 -17.72
N LEU A 128 16.54 3.68 -17.43
CA LEU A 128 15.50 3.43 -18.42
C LEU A 128 14.71 4.69 -18.74
N LEU A 129 14.15 4.73 -19.96
CA LEU A 129 13.17 5.74 -20.34
C LEU A 129 11.82 5.52 -19.63
N VAL A 130 11.05 6.58 -19.46
CA VAL A 130 9.72 6.53 -18.80
C VAL A 130 8.81 5.48 -19.46
N ASP A 131 8.75 5.45 -20.79
CA ASP A 131 7.92 4.47 -21.51
C ASP A 131 8.37 3.03 -21.24
N GLN A 132 9.67 2.80 -21.09
CA GLN A 132 10.23 1.47 -20.79
C GLN A 132 9.91 1.02 -19.36
N ILE A 133 10.01 1.92 -18.37
CA ILE A 133 9.58 1.65 -16.99
C ILE A 133 8.09 1.35 -16.97
N ASN A 134 7.28 2.12 -17.68
CA ASN A 134 5.85 1.93 -17.75
C ASN A 134 5.47 0.59 -18.40
N GLU A 135 6.14 0.18 -19.47
CA GLU A 135 5.93 -1.13 -20.11
C GLU A 135 6.18 -2.28 -19.11
N ILE A 136 7.31 -2.25 -18.42
CA ILE A 136 7.63 -3.26 -17.39
C ILE A 136 6.60 -3.21 -16.24
N GLY A 137 6.20 -2.02 -15.82
CA GLY A 137 5.18 -1.82 -14.79
C GLY A 137 3.83 -2.43 -15.15
N ILE A 138 3.39 -2.25 -16.40
CA ILE A 138 2.16 -2.84 -16.95
C ILE A 138 2.25 -4.37 -16.95
N ASP A 139 3.35 -4.94 -17.41
CA ASP A 139 3.53 -6.39 -17.48
C ASP A 139 3.54 -7.01 -16.08
N LEU A 140 4.25 -6.42 -15.12
CA LEU A 140 4.23 -6.87 -13.72
C LEU A 140 2.83 -6.73 -13.08
N THR A 141 2.07 -5.68 -13.44
CA THR A 141 0.68 -5.50 -12.98
C THR A 141 -0.24 -6.59 -13.52
N ARG A 142 -0.08 -6.98 -14.78
CA ARG A 142 -0.82 -8.13 -15.37
C ARG A 142 -0.50 -9.44 -14.65
N GLU A 143 0.74 -9.64 -14.23
CA GLU A 143 1.12 -10.81 -13.42
C GLU A 143 0.53 -10.78 -12.02
N LEU A 144 0.26 -9.60 -11.42
CA LEU A 144 -0.52 -9.51 -10.18
C LEU A 144 -1.95 -10.01 -10.38
N GLU A 145 -2.57 -9.69 -11.52
CA GLU A 145 -3.95 -10.05 -11.83
C GLU A 145 -4.09 -11.53 -12.20
N SER A 146 -3.32 -11.99 -13.18
CA SER A 146 -3.44 -13.30 -13.82
C SER A 146 -2.53 -14.36 -13.23
N GLY A 147 -1.44 -13.97 -12.61
CA GLY A 147 -0.38 -14.85 -12.11
C GLY A 147 -0.85 -15.82 -11.02
N GLN A 148 -0.13 -16.92 -10.85
CA GLN A 148 -0.36 -17.85 -9.74
C GLN A 148 0.08 -17.21 -8.42
N GLU A 149 -0.56 -17.56 -7.29
CA GLU A 149 -0.22 -17.02 -5.97
C GLU A 149 1.27 -17.20 -5.60
N GLN A 150 1.84 -18.33 -6.01
CA GLN A 150 3.26 -18.63 -5.80
C GLN A 150 4.21 -17.67 -6.53
N ILE A 151 3.72 -16.97 -7.56
CA ILE A 151 4.48 -16.00 -8.36
C ILE A 151 4.15 -14.59 -7.92
N SER A 152 2.89 -14.22 -7.93
CA SER A 152 2.43 -12.85 -7.73
C SER A 152 2.82 -12.26 -6.36
N ARG A 153 2.95 -13.09 -5.32
CA ARG A 153 3.35 -12.65 -3.97
C ARG A 153 4.76 -12.04 -3.87
N PHE A 154 5.63 -12.29 -4.86
CA PHE A 154 7.01 -11.78 -4.86
C PHE A 154 7.17 -10.48 -5.65
N ILE A 155 6.17 -10.09 -6.43
CA ILE A 155 6.22 -8.91 -7.30
C ILE A 155 6.09 -7.58 -6.51
N PRO A 156 5.22 -7.47 -5.48
CA PRO A 156 4.92 -6.20 -4.84
C PRO A 156 6.12 -5.35 -4.41
N PRO A 157 7.18 -5.91 -3.76
CA PRO A 157 8.31 -5.10 -3.30
C PRO A 157 9.09 -4.42 -4.42
N TYR A 158 9.08 -5.02 -5.61
CA TYR A 158 9.80 -4.50 -6.77
C TYR A 158 8.93 -3.61 -7.61
N LEU A 159 7.68 -4.00 -7.87
CA LEU A 159 6.73 -3.18 -8.63
C LEU A 159 6.45 -1.85 -7.92
N GLY A 160 6.14 -1.87 -6.61
CA GLY A 160 5.88 -0.64 -5.88
C GLY A 160 7.02 0.38 -5.96
N ARG A 161 8.27 -0.09 -5.88
CA ARG A 161 9.45 0.78 -6.02
C ARG A 161 9.70 1.22 -7.46
N LEU A 162 9.49 0.35 -8.43
CA LEU A 162 9.65 0.64 -9.85
C LEU A 162 8.71 1.78 -10.28
N LEU A 163 7.45 1.72 -9.87
CA LEU A 163 6.44 2.72 -10.19
C LEU A 163 6.79 4.11 -9.65
N CYS A 164 7.45 4.20 -8.51
CA CYS A 164 7.88 5.49 -7.94
C CYS A 164 9.02 6.17 -8.72
N LEU A 165 9.55 5.54 -9.78
CA LEU A 165 10.46 6.17 -10.74
C LEU A 165 9.72 6.86 -11.89
N LEU A 166 8.41 6.64 -12.03
CA LEU A 166 7.56 7.29 -13.04
C LEU A 166 7.26 8.74 -12.64
N PRO A 167 7.07 9.64 -13.61
CA PRO A 167 6.53 10.97 -13.36
C PRO A 167 5.13 10.91 -12.73
N GLU A 168 4.69 11.99 -12.10
CA GLU A 168 3.43 12.09 -11.33
C GLU A 168 2.21 11.54 -12.09
N LYS A 169 2.08 11.88 -13.37
CA LYS A 169 0.93 11.48 -14.19
C LYS A 169 0.89 9.95 -14.39
N GLU A 170 1.97 9.37 -14.90
CA GLU A 170 2.09 7.94 -15.19
C GLU A 170 2.05 7.11 -13.89
N LEU A 171 2.62 7.62 -12.81
CA LEU A 171 2.52 7.04 -11.48
C LEU A 171 1.05 7.04 -11.00
N GLY A 172 0.34 8.15 -11.15
CA GLY A 172 -1.09 8.26 -10.81
C GLY A 172 -1.96 7.27 -11.58
N GLU A 173 -1.74 7.13 -12.89
CA GLU A 173 -2.45 6.15 -13.74
C GLU A 173 -2.16 4.69 -13.30
N SER A 174 -0.91 4.40 -12.93
CA SER A 174 -0.50 3.09 -12.42
C SER A 174 -1.12 2.78 -11.07
N VAL A 175 -1.13 3.75 -10.15
CA VAL A 175 -1.78 3.63 -8.83
C VAL A 175 -3.28 3.40 -8.99
N GLU A 176 -3.94 4.10 -9.91
CA GLU A 176 -5.37 3.90 -10.21
C GLU A 176 -5.64 2.48 -10.74
N SER A 177 -4.78 1.98 -11.63
CA SER A 177 -4.89 0.61 -12.16
C SER A 177 -4.75 -0.45 -11.06
N ILE A 178 -3.73 -0.31 -10.20
CA ILE A 178 -3.52 -1.20 -9.06
C ILE A 178 -4.65 -1.05 -8.03
N GLY A 179 -5.17 0.18 -7.86
CA GLY A 179 -6.31 0.48 -7.01
C GLY A 179 -7.58 -0.28 -7.41
N LYS A 180 -7.82 -0.42 -8.71
CA LYS A 180 -8.94 -1.24 -9.23
C LYS A 180 -8.80 -2.72 -8.84
N LEU A 181 -7.57 -3.26 -8.84
CA LEU A 181 -7.31 -4.61 -8.36
C LEU A 181 -7.50 -4.70 -6.83
N ALA A 182 -6.99 -3.72 -6.08
CA ALA A 182 -7.10 -3.68 -4.62
C ALA A 182 -8.55 -3.62 -4.12
N CYS A 183 -9.43 -2.95 -4.88
CA CYS A 183 -10.87 -2.85 -4.59
C CYS A 183 -11.72 -3.92 -5.32
N GLY A 184 -11.08 -4.80 -6.08
CA GLY A 184 -11.75 -5.84 -6.86
C GLY A 184 -12.31 -6.99 -6.01
N ALA A 185 -13.23 -7.77 -6.59
CA ALA A 185 -13.85 -8.90 -5.92
C ALA A 185 -12.93 -10.13 -5.73
N SER A 186 -11.82 -10.17 -6.48
CA SER A 186 -10.89 -11.31 -6.43
C SER A 186 -9.88 -11.15 -5.30
N ILE A 187 -9.95 -12.01 -4.29
CA ILE A 187 -9.18 -11.91 -3.05
C ILE A 187 -7.66 -11.86 -3.32
N ARG A 188 -7.15 -12.74 -4.18
CA ARG A 188 -5.70 -12.83 -4.43
C ARG A 188 -5.14 -11.58 -5.09
N PRO A 189 -5.65 -11.11 -6.25
CA PRO A 189 -5.19 -9.85 -6.84
C PRO A 189 -5.31 -8.66 -5.89
N ALA A 190 -6.41 -8.56 -5.13
CA ALA A 190 -6.60 -7.47 -4.17
C ALA A 190 -5.51 -7.45 -3.09
N ARG A 191 -5.13 -8.61 -2.55
CA ARG A 191 -4.07 -8.71 -1.54
C ARG A 191 -2.72 -8.25 -2.07
N VAL A 192 -2.29 -8.75 -3.23
CA VAL A 192 -0.98 -8.38 -3.79
C VAL A 192 -0.95 -6.93 -4.26
N ALA A 193 -2.08 -6.41 -4.74
CA ALA A 193 -2.24 -4.99 -5.06
C ALA A 193 -2.09 -4.10 -3.81
N LEU A 194 -2.70 -4.47 -2.68
CA LEU A 194 -2.53 -3.75 -1.41
C LEU A 194 -1.07 -3.75 -0.94
N PHE A 195 -0.36 -4.88 -1.04
CA PHE A 195 1.07 -4.92 -0.73
C PHE A 195 1.88 -4.01 -1.66
N THR A 196 1.56 -3.99 -2.96
CA THR A 196 2.23 -3.11 -3.93
C THR A 196 2.03 -1.63 -3.58
N LEU A 197 0.80 -1.24 -3.24
CA LEU A 197 0.49 0.12 -2.80
C LEU A 197 1.25 0.51 -1.51
N GLY A 198 1.36 -0.42 -0.55
CA GLY A 198 2.13 -0.20 0.66
C GLY A 198 3.63 -0.01 0.40
N GLU A 199 4.21 -0.82 -0.48
CA GLU A 199 5.62 -0.67 -0.88
C GLU A 199 5.86 0.63 -1.66
N ALA A 200 4.93 1.03 -2.54
CA ALA A 200 5.00 2.32 -3.22
C ALA A 200 4.97 3.49 -2.22
N LEU A 201 4.03 3.48 -1.27
CA LEU A 201 3.94 4.54 -0.25
C LEU A 201 5.21 4.68 0.58
N ASN A 202 5.89 3.58 0.88
CA ASN A 202 7.11 3.57 1.68
C ASN A 202 8.31 4.25 1.00
N VAL A 203 8.31 4.36 -0.33
CA VAL A 203 9.39 4.97 -1.11
C VAL A 203 8.96 6.19 -1.91
N LEU A 204 7.68 6.51 -1.87
CA LEU A 204 7.10 7.64 -2.59
C LEU A 204 7.73 8.95 -2.13
N PRO A 205 8.18 9.83 -3.05
CA PRO A 205 8.71 11.16 -2.71
C PRO A 205 7.72 12.00 -1.90
N GLU A 206 8.22 12.87 -1.02
CA GLU A 206 7.36 13.68 -0.12
C GLU A 206 6.48 14.68 -0.87
N GLN A 207 6.93 15.17 -2.03
CA GLN A 207 6.18 16.08 -2.90
C GLN A 207 4.91 15.44 -3.51
N GLU A 208 4.86 14.12 -3.60
CA GLU A 208 3.72 13.37 -4.17
C GLU A 208 2.59 13.15 -3.14
N ALA A 209 2.21 14.21 -2.42
CA ALA A 209 1.24 14.12 -1.33
C ALA A 209 -0.15 13.66 -1.80
N GLN A 210 -0.59 14.05 -3.01
CA GLN A 210 -1.89 13.66 -3.54
C GLN A 210 -1.94 12.16 -3.86
N ILE A 211 -0.87 11.62 -4.42
CA ILE A 211 -0.76 10.19 -4.69
C ILE A 211 -0.69 9.40 -3.38
N ALA A 212 0.07 9.91 -2.39
CA ALA A 212 0.10 9.29 -1.06
C ALA A 212 -1.30 9.23 -0.41
N ASP A 213 -2.07 10.30 -0.50
CA ASP A 213 -3.45 10.36 0.02
C ASP A 213 -4.37 9.39 -0.72
N HIS A 214 -4.21 9.25 -2.03
CA HIS A 214 -4.96 8.28 -2.81
C HIS A 214 -4.62 6.83 -2.43
N ILE A 215 -3.33 6.50 -2.31
CA ILE A 215 -2.89 5.18 -1.86
C ILE A 215 -3.43 4.86 -0.46
N LEU A 216 -3.35 5.79 0.48
CA LEU A 216 -3.91 5.62 1.82
C LEU A 216 -5.43 5.41 1.78
N GLY A 217 -6.15 6.14 0.93
CA GLY A 217 -7.57 5.94 0.70
C GLY A 217 -7.92 4.53 0.21
N LEU A 218 -7.14 3.99 -0.73
CA LEU A 218 -7.28 2.62 -1.21
C LEU A 218 -7.01 1.58 -0.10
N ILE A 219 -5.98 1.79 0.73
CA ILE A 219 -5.70 0.93 1.88
C ILE A 219 -6.85 0.98 2.90
N LEU A 220 -7.41 2.17 3.18
CA LEU A 220 -8.57 2.32 4.06
C LEU A 220 -9.82 1.61 3.52
N THR A 221 -10.02 1.65 2.19
CA THR A 221 -11.07 0.88 1.53
C THR A 221 -10.87 -0.62 1.74
N GLY A 222 -9.64 -1.09 1.62
CA GLY A 222 -9.29 -2.47 1.97
C GLY A 222 -9.56 -2.83 3.43
N ILE A 223 -9.31 -1.91 4.39
CA ILE A 223 -9.63 -2.10 5.82
C ILE A 223 -11.14 -2.23 6.03
N SER A 224 -11.96 -1.51 5.28
CA SER A 224 -13.42 -1.60 5.37
C SER A 224 -14.02 -2.76 4.58
N HIS A 225 -13.23 -3.49 3.81
CA HIS A 225 -13.70 -4.54 2.91
C HIS A 225 -14.46 -5.64 3.66
N TYR A 226 -15.49 -6.22 3.00
CA TYR A 226 -16.33 -7.28 3.59
C TYR A 226 -15.59 -8.61 3.73
N ASP A 227 -14.63 -8.90 2.83
CA ASP A 227 -13.80 -10.10 2.92
C ASP A 227 -12.71 -9.91 3.99
N GLU A 228 -12.66 -10.88 4.90
CA GLU A 228 -11.76 -10.84 6.05
C GLU A 228 -10.29 -10.89 5.67
N THR A 229 -9.95 -11.61 4.60
CA THR A 229 -8.56 -11.75 4.15
C THR A 229 -8.03 -10.44 3.57
N ILE A 230 -8.86 -9.73 2.82
CA ILE A 230 -8.53 -8.40 2.27
C ILE A 230 -8.41 -7.39 3.42
N HIS A 231 -9.37 -7.39 4.36
CA HIS A 231 -9.31 -6.54 5.56
C HIS A 231 -8.01 -6.72 6.32
N GLN A 232 -7.65 -7.97 6.66
CA GLN A 232 -6.43 -8.26 7.41
C GLN A 232 -5.17 -7.90 6.63
N THR A 233 -5.18 -8.08 5.31
CA THR A 233 -4.05 -7.67 4.46
C THR A 233 -3.87 -6.16 4.48
N ALA A 234 -4.95 -5.39 4.30
CA ALA A 234 -4.89 -3.93 4.32
C ALA A 234 -4.44 -3.40 5.69
N LEU A 235 -4.94 -4.00 6.77
CA LEU A 235 -4.51 -3.67 8.14
C LEU A 235 -3.03 -4.01 8.38
N ALA A 236 -2.55 -5.14 7.85
CA ALA A 236 -1.14 -5.52 7.92
C ALA A 236 -0.25 -4.54 7.14
N VAL A 237 -0.66 -4.15 5.94
CA VAL A 237 0.05 -3.14 5.14
C VAL A 237 0.16 -1.84 5.92
N LEU A 238 -0.95 -1.34 6.46
CA LEU A 238 -0.94 -0.08 7.20
C LEU A 238 -0.11 -0.17 8.47
N CYS A 239 -0.41 -1.13 9.36
CA CYS A 239 0.17 -1.16 10.70
C CYS A 239 1.60 -1.70 10.70
N ARG A 240 1.85 -2.83 10.02
CA ARG A 240 3.14 -3.51 10.00
C ARG A 240 4.10 -2.88 8.99
N ASP A 241 3.65 -2.70 7.74
CA ASP A 241 4.56 -2.36 6.65
C ASP A 241 4.81 -0.85 6.55
N ILE A 242 3.83 0.01 6.90
CA ILE A 242 4.00 1.47 6.91
C ILE A 242 4.51 1.92 8.29
N PHE A 243 3.77 1.66 9.38
CA PHE A 243 4.18 2.14 10.70
C PHE A 243 5.25 1.29 11.39
N GLY A 244 5.26 -0.02 11.17
CA GLY A 244 6.17 -0.93 11.84
C GLY A 244 7.58 -1.04 11.27
N ARG A 245 7.79 -0.68 9.99
CA ARG A 245 9.10 -0.69 9.32
C ARG A 245 9.77 0.70 9.41
N ASP A 246 11.11 0.74 9.32
CA ASP A 246 11.89 1.98 9.38
C ASP A 246 12.15 2.63 7.99
N GLN A 247 11.34 2.35 7.00
CA GLN A 247 11.49 2.90 5.65
C GLN A 247 11.05 4.37 5.57
N LEU A 248 9.92 4.72 6.20
CA LEU A 248 9.47 6.10 6.32
C LEU A 248 10.10 6.79 7.53
N SER A 249 10.41 8.07 7.38
CA SER A 249 10.85 8.92 8.49
C SER A 249 9.76 9.02 9.58
N LEU A 250 10.16 9.28 10.83
CA LEU A 250 9.19 9.51 11.92
C LEU A 250 8.29 10.70 11.63
N ALA A 251 8.82 11.77 11.05
CA ALA A 251 8.04 12.94 10.67
C ALA A 251 6.92 12.58 9.68
N ARG A 252 7.24 11.83 8.62
CA ARG A 252 6.23 11.41 7.64
C ARG A 252 5.20 10.45 8.24
N LYS A 253 5.61 9.53 9.10
CA LYS A 253 4.68 8.68 9.85
C LYS A 253 3.76 9.51 10.76
N HIS A 254 4.30 10.54 11.40
CA HIS A 254 3.52 11.47 12.21
C HIS A 254 2.43 12.15 11.38
N ASP A 255 2.77 12.70 10.20
CA ASP A 255 1.81 13.37 9.32
C ASP A 255 0.71 12.42 8.83
N ILE A 256 1.07 11.19 8.49
CA ILE A 256 0.09 10.16 8.14
C ILE A 256 -0.79 9.84 9.34
N PHE A 257 -0.21 9.62 10.53
CA PHE A 257 -0.94 9.20 11.72
C PHE A 257 -1.95 10.24 12.21
N VAL A 258 -1.55 11.50 12.30
CA VAL A 258 -2.44 12.57 12.80
C VAL A 258 -3.66 12.81 11.89
N ARG A 259 -3.56 12.50 10.60
CA ARG A 259 -4.68 12.56 9.66
C ARG A 259 -5.53 11.28 9.65
N LEU A 260 -4.88 10.15 9.88
CA LEU A 260 -5.47 8.82 9.69
C LEU A 260 -6.15 8.27 10.95
N HIS A 261 -5.61 8.54 12.15
CA HIS A 261 -5.94 7.82 13.40
C HIS A 261 -7.45 7.75 13.67
N LYS A 262 -8.15 8.87 13.55
CA LYS A 262 -9.60 8.95 13.80
C LYS A 262 -10.39 8.11 12.79
N LYS A 263 -10.01 8.17 11.51
CA LYS A 263 -10.63 7.37 10.45
C LYS A 263 -10.37 5.88 10.67
N LEU A 264 -9.14 5.51 10.97
CA LEU A 264 -8.77 4.14 11.26
C LEU A 264 -9.57 3.57 12.44
N LEU A 265 -9.65 4.31 13.55
CA LEU A 265 -10.42 3.88 14.71
C LEU A 265 -11.91 3.74 14.38
N THR A 266 -12.48 4.65 13.59
CA THR A 266 -13.88 4.56 13.14
C THR A 266 -14.12 3.28 12.30
N LEU A 267 -13.22 2.94 11.40
CA LEU A 267 -13.34 1.71 10.57
C LEU A 267 -13.15 0.43 11.41
N LEU A 268 -12.28 0.46 12.41
CA LEU A 268 -12.03 -0.68 13.30
C LEU A 268 -13.14 -0.88 14.36
N ALA A 269 -13.88 0.18 14.68
CA ALA A 269 -15.01 0.11 15.61
C ALA A 269 -16.23 -0.62 15.00
N GLU A 270 -16.31 -0.75 13.67
CA GLU A 270 -17.42 -1.45 13.01
C GLU A 270 -17.42 -2.94 13.38
N PRO A 271 -18.59 -3.50 13.80
CA PRO A 271 -18.69 -4.88 14.25
C PRO A 271 -18.28 -5.89 13.17
N ARG A 272 -17.42 -6.83 13.53
CA ARG A 272 -17.01 -7.98 12.71
C ARG A 272 -17.20 -9.27 13.49
N THR A 273 -17.66 -10.31 12.81
CA THR A 273 -18.09 -11.56 13.44
C THR A 273 -17.01 -12.63 13.61
N GLY A 274 -15.81 -12.40 13.08
CA GLY A 274 -14.75 -13.42 13.10
C GLY A 274 -13.90 -13.40 14.38
N GLN A 275 -13.78 -14.53 15.08
CA GLN A 275 -12.88 -14.65 16.24
C GLN A 275 -11.41 -14.42 15.87
N LEU A 276 -10.98 -14.87 14.69
CA LEU A 276 -9.62 -14.66 14.18
C LEU A 276 -9.32 -13.17 13.96
N THR A 277 -10.31 -12.37 13.61
CA THR A 277 -10.19 -10.91 13.45
C THR A 277 -9.73 -10.26 14.74
N PHE A 278 -10.28 -10.67 15.89
CA PHE A 278 -9.90 -10.13 17.19
C PHE A 278 -8.40 -10.29 17.48
N PHE A 279 -7.85 -11.48 17.27
CA PHE A 279 -6.43 -11.74 17.53
C PHE A 279 -5.51 -11.04 16.54
N ASN A 280 -5.87 -11.03 15.26
CA ASN A 280 -5.07 -10.41 14.21
C ASN A 280 -5.07 -8.88 14.34
N CYS A 281 -6.20 -8.26 14.66
CA CYS A 281 -6.28 -6.83 14.94
C CYS A 281 -5.37 -6.44 16.11
N ALA A 282 -5.39 -7.18 17.22
CA ALA A 282 -4.55 -6.91 18.37
C ALA A 282 -3.06 -6.96 18.01
N ALA A 283 -2.64 -7.96 17.23
CA ALA A 283 -1.27 -8.09 16.76
C ALA A 283 -0.85 -6.91 15.86
N MET A 284 -1.73 -6.47 14.96
CA MET A 284 -1.45 -5.34 14.07
C MET A 284 -1.41 -4.02 14.83
N LEU A 285 -2.35 -3.78 15.75
CA LEU A 285 -2.37 -2.58 16.60
C LEU A 285 -1.12 -2.45 17.48
N ASN A 286 -0.45 -3.58 17.84
CA ASN A 286 0.82 -3.53 18.53
C ASN A 286 1.94 -2.81 17.73
N HIS A 287 1.91 -2.86 16.41
CA HIS A 287 2.84 -2.07 15.58
C HIS A 287 2.56 -0.57 15.70
N LEU A 288 1.28 -0.17 15.71
CA LEU A 288 0.89 1.22 15.95
C LEU A 288 1.30 1.68 17.36
N TYR A 289 1.07 0.87 18.39
CA TYR A 289 1.50 1.16 19.75
C TYR A 289 3.00 1.41 19.84
N ARG A 290 3.82 0.53 19.25
CA ARG A 290 5.27 0.71 19.23
C ARG A 290 5.69 1.99 18.52
N TYR A 291 5.01 2.30 17.41
CA TYR A 291 5.24 3.55 16.70
C TYR A 291 4.88 4.76 17.57
N THR A 292 3.70 4.78 18.23
CA THR A 292 3.28 5.92 19.05
C THR A 292 4.23 6.16 20.22
N VAL A 293 4.62 5.10 20.93
CA VAL A 293 5.62 5.20 22.02
C VAL A 293 6.96 5.73 21.50
N ARG A 294 7.44 5.21 20.35
CA ARG A 294 8.70 5.68 19.76
C ARG A 294 8.62 7.15 19.35
N GLN A 295 7.50 7.57 18.76
CA GLN A 295 7.27 8.97 18.39
C GLN A 295 7.33 9.88 19.62
N GLU A 296 6.61 9.55 20.68
CA GLU A 296 6.58 10.34 21.91
C GLU A 296 7.95 10.44 22.59
N LEU A 297 8.71 9.35 22.61
CA LEU A 297 10.03 9.31 23.27
C LEU A 297 11.12 10.03 22.47
N LEU A 298 11.06 10.03 21.14
CA LEU A 298 12.12 10.59 20.29
C LEU A 298 11.81 11.99 19.80
N GLU A 299 10.54 12.28 19.46
CA GLU A 299 10.10 13.52 18.83
C GLU A 299 9.14 14.35 19.71
N GLY A 300 8.69 13.77 20.83
CA GLY A 300 7.73 14.38 21.74
C GLY A 300 6.27 14.10 21.40
N PRO A 301 5.32 14.77 22.08
CA PRO A 301 3.89 14.49 21.95
C PRO A 301 3.37 14.78 20.55
N PHE A 302 2.31 14.05 20.17
CA PHE A 302 1.63 14.27 18.90
C PHE A 302 1.05 15.68 18.81
N ARG A 303 1.25 16.32 17.67
CA ARG A 303 0.68 17.61 17.33
C ARG A 303 -0.44 17.40 16.32
N PHE A 304 -1.68 17.47 16.78
CA PHE A 304 -2.84 17.36 15.93
C PHE A 304 -3.18 18.72 15.29
N PRO A 305 -3.68 18.73 14.05
CA PRO A 305 -4.18 19.96 13.43
C PRO A 305 -5.39 20.52 14.21
N PRO A 306 -5.69 21.81 14.07
CA PRO A 306 -6.90 22.39 14.65
C PRO A 306 -8.15 21.62 14.25
N GLU A 307 -9.07 21.45 15.19
CA GLU A 307 -10.33 20.79 14.91
C GLU A 307 -11.18 21.63 13.94
N LYS A 308 -11.78 20.94 12.95
CA LYS A 308 -12.67 21.55 11.96
C LYS A 308 -14.09 21.63 12.49
N PRO A 309 -14.94 22.55 11.98
CA PRO A 309 -16.37 22.54 12.26
C PRO A 309 -16.98 21.17 11.91
N ALA A 310 -17.95 20.71 12.70
CA ALA A 310 -18.60 19.43 12.52
C ALA A 310 -19.89 19.57 11.71
N ALA A 311 -20.06 18.76 10.67
CA ALA A 311 -21.30 18.63 9.93
C ALA A 311 -21.96 17.29 10.28
N PHE A 312 -23.04 17.31 11.04
CA PHE A 312 -23.82 16.13 11.37
C PHE A 312 -24.84 15.85 10.26
N PHE A 313 -24.69 14.70 9.61
CA PHE A 313 -25.49 14.30 8.46
C PHE A 313 -26.28 13.01 8.78
N PRO A 314 -27.49 13.15 9.35
CA PRO A 314 -28.38 12.01 9.56
C PRO A 314 -29.07 11.62 8.27
N GLY A 315 -29.36 10.34 8.11
CA GLY A 315 -30.10 9.84 6.96
C GLY A 315 -30.34 8.36 6.96
N THR A 316 -31.33 7.93 6.21
CA THR A 316 -31.66 6.52 6.05
C THR A 316 -30.59 5.77 5.26
N PHE A 317 -29.95 6.41 4.27
CA PHE A 317 -28.90 5.87 3.40
C PHE A 317 -29.20 4.46 2.86
N ASP A 318 -30.30 4.34 2.13
CA ASP A 318 -30.78 3.05 1.61
C ASP A 318 -30.90 3.03 0.07
N PRO A 319 -29.79 2.70 -0.65
CA PRO A 319 -28.43 2.66 -0.18
C PRO A 319 -27.76 4.04 -0.12
N PHE A 320 -26.56 4.12 0.46
CA PHE A 320 -25.69 5.28 0.32
C PHE A 320 -25.26 5.43 -1.14
N SER A 321 -25.75 6.47 -1.80
CA SER A 321 -25.61 6.67 -3.25
C SER A 321 -24.45 7.61 -3.61
N VAL A 322 -24.13 7.68 -4.90
CA VAL A 322 -23.18 8.65 -5.46
C VAL A 322 -23.55 10.08 -5.08
N GLY A 323 -24.87 10.41 -5.08
CA GLY A 323 -25.35 11.73 -4.67
C GLY A 323 -25.01 12.05 -3.21
N HIS A 324 -25.17 11.09 -2.29
CA HIS A 324 -24.73 11.27 -0.90
C HIS A 324 -23.23 11.49 -0.80
N LYS A 325 -22.42 10.73 -1.57
CA LYS A 325 -20.95 10.88 -1.61
C LYS A 325 -20.56 12.27 -2.12
N GLN A 326 -21.24 12.80 -3.13
CA GLN A 326 -21.02 14.15 -3.65
C GLN A 326 -21.32 15.23 -2.59
N ILE A 327 -22.44 15.09 -1.87
CA ILE A 327 -22.76 16.00 -0.76
C ILE A 327 -21.65 15.99 0.31
N VAL A 328 -21.20 14.82 0.70
CA VAL A 328 -20.07 14.67 1.64
C VAL A 328 -18.82 15.37 1.11
N GLN A 329 -18.48 15.21 -0.16
CA GLN A 329 -17.32 15.86 -0.78
C GLN A 329 -17.46 17.38 -0.79
N GLU A 330 -18.62 17.92 -1.11
CA GLU A 330 -18.90 19.37 -1.09
C GLU A 330 -18.79 19.96 0.32
N ILE A 331 -19.30 19.27 1.33
CA ILE A 331 -19.18 19.71 2.72
C ILE A 331 -17.71 19.72 3.16
N ARG A 332 -16.97 18.67 2.84
CA ARG A 332 -15.53 18.58 3.12
C ARG A 332 -14.72 19.68 2.41
N ALA A 333 -15.04 19.96 1.16
CA ALA A 333 -14.38 21.03 0.39
C ALA A 333 -14.54 22.41 1.04
N ARG A 334 -15.59 22.60 1.85
CA ARG A 334 -15.82 23.80 2.66
C ARG A 334 -15.10 23.79 4.01
N GLY A 335 -14.30 22.77 4.28
CA GLY A 335 -13.46 22.69 5.48
C GLY A 335 -14.11 22.01 6.69
N PHE A 336 -15.18 21.25 6.51
CA PHE A 336 -15.87 20.52 7.59
C PHE A 336 -15.37 19.10 7.77
N GLU A 337 -15.50 18.58 8.99
CA GLU A 337 -15.59 17.13 9.25
C GLU A 337 -17.05 16.68 9.15
N VAL A 338 -17.31 15.58 8.46
CA VAL A 338 -18.67 15.05 8.25
C VAL A 338 -18.90 13.82 9.13
N TYR A 339 -19.99 13.84 9.89
CA TYR A 339 -20.42 12.74 10.75
C TYR A 339 -21.72 12.15 10.22
N LEU A 340 -21.67 10.95 9.66
CA LEU A 340 -22.80 10.26 9.06
C LEU A 340 -23.54 9.43 10.11
N ALA A 341 -24.76 9.76 10.42
CA ALA A 341 -25.63 9.01 11.33
C ALA A 341 -26.68 8.24 10.53
N VAL A 342 -26.66 6.91 10.65
CA VAL A 342 -27.59 6.03 9.92
C VAL A 342 -28.85 5.83 10.75
N ASP A 343 -29.98 6.33 10.28
CA ASP A 343 -31.28 6.19 10.94
C ASP A 343 -31.68 4.72 11.06
N GLU A 344 -32.40 4.36 12.13
CA GLU A 344 -32.81 2.98 12.35
C GLU A 344 -33.79 2.50 11.30
N PHE A 345 -34.76 3.32 10.94
CA PHE A 345 -35.78 3.02 9.92
C PHE A 345 -36.22 4.27 9.16
N SER A 346 -36.91 4.08 8.06
CA SER A 346 -37.60 5.17 7.33
C SER A 346 -39.09 5.08 7.55
N TRP A 347 -39.71 6.20 7.84
CA TRP A 347 -41.18 6.29 8.01
C TRP A 347 -41.95 6.00 6.71
N SER A 348 -41.33 6.26 5.56
CA SER A 348 -42.01 6.23 4.26
C SER A 348 -41.65 5.08 3.38
N LYS A 349 -40.60 4.29 3.72
CA LYS A 349 -40.05 3.27 2.85
C LYS A 349 -39.65 2.00 3.62
N LYS A 350 -39.82 0.83 2.99
CA LYS A 350 -39.22 -0.40 3.47
C LYS A 350 -37.71 -0.34 3.15
N THR A 351 -36.88 -0.47 4.17
CA THR A 351 -35.43 -0.32 4.08
C THR A 351 -34.70 -1.63 4.35
N LEU A 352 -33.45 -1.70 3.88
CA LEU A 352 -32.51 -2.74 4.32
C LEU A 352 -32.24 -2.62 5.83
N PRO A 353 -31.83 -3.71 6.49
CA PRO A 353 -31.44 -3.68 7.90
C PRO A 353 -30.39 -2.62 8.16
N LYS A 354 -30.48 -1.90 9.29
CA LYS A 354 -29.59 -0.81 9.68
C LYS A 354 -28.10 -1.21 9.60
N LEU A 355 -27.76 -2.39 10.14
CA LEU A 355 -26.38 -2.90 10.12
C LEU A 355 -25.82 -3.02 8.71
N LEU A 356 -26.64 -3.46 7.74
CA LEU A 356 -26.22 -3.57 6.35
C LEU A 356 -26.03 -2.20 5.70
N ARG A 357 -26.94 -1.26 5.94
CA ARG A 357 -26.85 0.13 5.45
C ARG A 357 -25.61 0.82 6.03
N ARG A 358 -25.39 0.68 7.35
CA ARG A 358 -24.21 1.19 8.02
C ARG A 358 -22.92 0.66 7.41
N ARG A 359 -22.86 -0.64 7.12
CA ARG A 359 -21.72 -1.25 6.47
C ARG A 359 -21.48 -0.73 5.05
N ILE A 360 -22.55 -0.51 4.28
CA ILE A 360 -22.47 0.12 2.96
C ILE A 360 -21.90 1.52 3.06
N VAL A 361 -22.36 2.32 4.02
CA VAL A 361 -21.84 3.67 4.28
C VAL A 361 -20.35 3.61 4.63
N SER A 362 -19.95 2.71 5.54
CA SER A 362 -18.56 2.52 5.95
C SER A 362 -17.63 2.23 4.76
N ILE A 363 -18.01 1.28 3.91
CA ILE A 363 -17.24 0.92 2.72
C ILE A 363 -17.20 2.08 1.72
N SER A 364 -18.34 2.72 1.46
CA SER A 364 -18.47 3.77 0.46
C SER A 364 -17.75 5.08 0.81
N THR A 365 -17.43 5.26 2.08
CA THR A 365 -16.75 6.46 2.60
C THR A 365 -15.38 6.18 3.20
N ALA A 366 -14.87 4.95 3.09
CA ALA A 366 -13.59 4.56 3.67
C ALA A 366 -12.43 5.42 3.14
N ASP A 367 -12.44 5.74 1.84
CA ASP A 367 -11.50 6.59 1.14
C ASP A 367 -11.71 8.11 1.40
N GLN A 368 -12.80 8.49 2.06
CA GLN A 368 -13.12 9.89 2.28
C GLN A 368 -12.53 10.39 3.60
N TRP A 369 -11.49 11.22 3.49
CA TRP A 369 -10.90 11.94 4.64
C TRP A 369 -11.94 12.82 5.32
N ASP A 370 -11.76 13.08 6.62
CA ASP A 370 -12.67 13.93 7.42
C ASP A 370 -14.16 13.50 7.34
N THR A 371 -14.41 12.20 7.11
CA THR A 371 -15.76 11.61 7.07
C THR A 371 -15.81 10.41 7.98
N TYR A 372 -16.71 10.44 8.94
CA TYR A 372 -16.79 9.44 10.01
C TYR A 372 -18.21 8.93 10.17
N LEU A 373 -18.40 7.66 10.53
CA LEU A 373 -19.65 7.16 11.01
C LEU A 373 -19.88 7.66 12.44
N PHE A 374 -21.05 8.21 12.70
CA PHE A 374 -21.44 8.60 14.04
C PHE A 374 -21.71 7.35 14.89
N PRO A 375 -21.29 7.34 16.18
CA PRO A 375 -21.51 6.19 17.06
C PRO A 375 -22.99 5.87 17.25
N ASP A 376 -23.37 4.59 17.09
CA ASP A 376 -24.75 4.13 17.26
C ASP A 376 -25.23 4.16 18.71
N GLU A 377 -24.29 4.14 19.65
CA GLU A 377 -24.55 4.20 21.09
C GLU A 377 -25.01 5.58 21.55
N ILE A 378 -24.90 6.56 20.68
CA ILE A 378 -25.32 7.96 20.94
C ILE A 378 -26.48 8.29 19.98
N PRO A 379 -27.72 7.92 20.34
CA PRO A 379 -28.86 8.24 19.48
C PRO A 379 -29.11 9.76 19.49
N VAL A 380 -29.36 10.33 18.33
CA VAL A 380 -29.69 11.74 18.14
C VAL A 380 -30.94 11.83 17.24
N ASN A 381 -32.02 12.31 17.80
CA ASN A 381 -33.23 12.65 17.04
C ASN A 381 -33.22 14.15 16.75
N ILE A 382 -33.01 14.52 15.50
CA ILE A 382 -32.94 15.94 15.07
C ILE A 382 -34.26 16.71 15.28
N ALA A 383 -35.38 16.02 15.50
CA ALA A 383 -36.67 16.66 15.84
C ALA A 383 -36.79 17.04 17.32
N MET A 384 -35.84 16.60 18.16
CA MET A 384 -35.89 16.85 19.60
C MET A 384 -34.82 17.89 20.00
N PRO A 385 -35.23 19.05 20.55
CA PRO A 385 -34.31 20.11 20.95
C PRO A 385 -33.25 19.66 21.97
N ASP A 386 -33.61 18.78 22.89
CA ASP A 386 -32.67 18.24 23.88
C ASP A 386 -31.56 17.40 23.24
N ASP A 387 -31.88 16.61 22.22
CA ASP A 387 -30.90 15.83 21.48
C ASP A 387 -29.98 16.74 20.66
N LEU A 388 -30.48 17.82 20.09
CA LEU A 388 -29.66 18.83 19.40
C LEU A 388 -28.72 19.55 20.39
N ALA A 389 -29.24 19.91 21.58
CA ALA A 389 -28.41 20.50 22.63
C ALA A 389 -27.29 19.51 23.08
N ARG A 390 -27.63 18.23 23.25
CA ARG A 390 -26.68 17.17 23.54
C ARG A 390 -25.66 16.99 22.41
N LEU A 391 -26.07 17.00 21.14
CA LEU A 391 -25.19 16.91 19.99
C LEU A 391 -24.12 18.01 20.02
N ARG A 392 -24.52 19.26 20.31
CA ARG A 392 -23.58 20.39 20.47
C ARG A 392 -22.55 20.13 21.58
N GLN A 393 -22.94 19.52 22.69
CA GLN A 393 -22.06 19.20 23.82
C GLN A 393 -21.04 18.12 23.48
N LEU A 394 -21.33 17.24 22.50
CA LEU A 394 -20.38 16.20 22.04
C LEU A 394 -19.19 16.78 21.25
N PHE A 395 -19.29 18.03 20.80
CA PHE A 395 -18.24 18.71 20.06
C PHE A 395 -17.80 20.01 20.78
N PRO A 396 -17.16 19.90 21.95
CA PRO A 396 -16.79 21.08 22.75
C PRO A 396 -15.82 21.98 21.99
N GLY A 397 -16.13 23.27 21.96
CA GLY A 397 -15.27 24.27 21.29
C GLY A 397 -15.36 24.28 19.75
N ARG A 398 -16.31 23.54 19.17
CA ARG A 398 -16.52 23.45 17.72
C ARG A 398 -17.92 23.87 17.34
N ASP A 399 -18.07 24.52 16.17
CA ASP A 399 -19.37 24.76 15.57
C ASP A 399 -19.92 23.44 15.00
N VAL A 400 -21.21 23.18 15.28
CA VAL A 400 -21.93 21.99 14.81
C VAL A 400 -23.03 22.40 13.87
N TYR A 401 -22.99 21.89 12.66
CA TYR A 401 -23.99 22.18 11.62
C TYR A 401 -24.78 20.91 11.31
N LEU A 402 -26.09 21.08 11.12
CA LEU A 402 -26.99 20.01 10.71
C LEU A 402 -27.10 19.99 9.19
N VAL A 403 -26.85 18.83 8.58
CA VAL A 403 -27.08 18.60 7.15
C VAL A 403 -28.44 17.96 6.96
N ALA A 404 -29.37 18.66 6.34
CA ALA A 404 -30.71 18.17 6.08
C ALA A 404 -31.10 18.35 4.60
N GLY A 405 -31.85 17.39 4.07
CA GLY A 405 -32.46 17.52 2.74
C GLY A 405 -33.56 18.58 2.72
N SER A 406 -33.75 19.22 1.59
CA SER A 406 -34.82 20.21 1.41
C SER A 406 -36.23 19.65 1.68
N ASP A 407 -36.41 18.36 1.42
CA ASP A 407 -37.66 17.63 1.72
C ASP A 407 -37.89 17.49 3.24
N VAL A 408 -36.82 17.26 4.02
CA VAL A 408 -36.88 17.22 5.48
C VAL A 408 -37.30 18.59 6.03
N ILE A 409 -36.67 19.66 5.52
CA ILE A 409 -36.99 21.03 5.93
C ILE A 409 -38.44 21.38 5.54
N ALA A 410 -38.85 21.08 4.31
CA ALA A 410 -40.19 21.35 3.80
C ALA A 410 -41.31 20.62 4.59
N ASN A 411 -41.00 19.41 5.08
CA ASN A 411 -41.96 18.59 5.82
C ASN A 411 -41.78 18.64 7.35
N ALA A 412 -40.82 19.40 7.85
CA ALA A 412 -40.55 19.49 9.30
C ALA A 412 -41.77 19.94 10.11
N SER A 413 -42.59 20.82 9.55
CA SER A 413 -43.84 21.29 10.16
C SER A 413 -44.96 20.22 10.24
N ALA A 414 -44.91 19.18 9.36
CA ALA A 414 -45.93 18.12 9.35
C ALA A 414 -45.80 17.16 10.55
N TYR A 415 -44.70 17.16 11.24
CA TYR A 415 -44.43 16.30 12.41
C TYR A 415 -44.57 17.01 13.75
N LYS A 416 -44.80 18.34 13.74
CA LYS A 416 -45.07 19.11 14.97
C LYS A 416 -46.57 19.26 15.16
N HIS A 417 -47.10 18.73 16.25
CA HIS A 417 -48.45 18.96 16.68
C HIS A 417 -48.65 20.33 17.37
N THR A 418 -47.59 21.10 17.50
CA THR A 418 -47.55 22.43 18.09
C THR A 418 -46.72 23.34 17.17
N GLU A 419 -47.01 24.61 17.15
CA GLU A 419 -46.55 25.67 16.25
C GLU A 419 -45.31 25.36 15.38
N PRO A 420 -45.36 25.66 14.08
CA PRO A 420 -44.24 25.37 13.17
C PRO A 420 -42.98 26.11 13.65
N GLY A 421 -41.95 25.35 13.96
CA GLY A 421 -40.62 25.90 14.21
C GLY A 421 -40.13 26.66 12.98
N THR A 422 -39.45 27.76 13.19
CA THR A 422 -38.78 28.50 12.13
C THR A 422 -37.43 27.89 11.82
N ALA A 423 -36.82 28.18 10.66
CA ALA A 423 -35.45 27.75 10.35
C ALA A 423 -34.44 28.18 11.45
N ALA A 424 -34.74 29.31 12.15
CA ALA A 424 -33.93 29.78 13.28
C ALA A 424 -33.95 28.85 14.50
N ASP A 425 -34.93 27.94 14.63
CA ASP A 425 -34.97 26.97 15.73
C ASP A 425 -33.98 25.83 15.51
N TYR A 426 -33.35 25.79 14.36
CA TYR A 426 -32.36 24.75 13.94
C TYR A 426 -30.95 25.30 13.70
N ASP A 427 -30.75 26.63 13.90
CA ASP A 427 -29.44 27.27 13.83
C ASP A 427 -28.53 27.00 15.05
#